data_7e5928e7d9aef05d7fe0037220737c92
#
_entry.id   7e5928e7d9aef05d7fe0037220737c92
#
_cell.length_a   1.000
_cell.length_b   1.000
_cell.length_c   1.000
_cell.angle_alpha   90.00
_cell.angle_beta   90.00
_cell.angle_gamma   90.00
#
_symmetry.space_group_name_H-M   'P 1'
#
loop_
_entity.id
_entity.type
_entity.pdbx_description
1 polymer ?
#
loop_
_entity_poly.entity_id
_entity_poly.type
_entity_poly.pdbx_seq_one_letter_code
_entity_poly.pdbx_strand_id
1 'polypeptide(L)' 'MYGSIISVRSITYALKGEALLRRNGIPCKVVKTEGMENEGCKYGLSLSSSAVKYASELLSKNGIEISKIFS' A
#
# COMPACT_ATOMS: atom_id res chain seq x y z
N MET A 1 -3.83 -12.28 8.08
CA MET A 1 -2.39 -12.28 7.83
C MET A 1 -2.06 -11.39 6.64
N TYR A 2 -1.03 -10.59 6.77
CA TYR A 2 -0.63 -9.65 5.73
C TYR A 2 0.45 -10.27 4.86
N GLY A 3 0.06 -10.72 3.67
CA GLY A 3 0.97 -11.44 2.79
C GLY A 3 1.55 -10.63 1.64
N SER A 4 1.05 -9.40 1.43
CA SER A 4 1.50 -8.58 0.31
C SER A 4 1.74 -7.15 0.76
N ILE A 5 2.58 -6.44 -0.01
CA ILE A 5 2.89 -5.05 0.30
C ILE A 5 2.71 -4.22 -0.97
N ILE A 6 1.97 -3.12 -0.84
CA ILE A 6 1.83 -2.14 -1.91
C ILE A 6 2.75 -0.97 -1.58
N SER A 7 3.79 -0.79 -2.36
CA SER A 7 4.78 0.26 -2.11
C SER A 7 4.28 1.60 -2.68
N VAL A 8 4.42 2.65 -1.89
CA VAL A 8 4.03 4.01 -2.30
C VAL A 8 5.19 4.97 -2.10
N ARG A 9 5.09 6.15 -2.68
CA ARG A 9 6.22 7.06 -2.74
C ARG A 9 6.54 7.79 -1.44
N SER A 10 5.57 8.00 -0.58
CA SER A 10 5.82 8.77 0.63
C SER A 10 4.95 8.28 1.78
N ILE A 11 5.36 8.67 2.99
CA ILE A 11 4.58 8.35 4.18
C ILE A 11 3.18 8.99 4.11
N THR A 12 3.09 10.16 3.50
CA THR A 12 1.79 10.84 3.34
C THR A 12 0.83 9.97 2.54
N TYR A 13 1.30 9.41 1.43
CA TYR A 13 0.48 8.52 0.61
C TYR A 13 0.17 7.22 1.34
N ALA A 14 1.13 6.72 2.12
CA ALA A 14 0.89 5.50 2.89
C ALA A 14 -0.21 5.71 3.93
N LEU A 15 -0.16 6.83 4.63
CA LEU A 15 -1.19 7.14 5.64
C LEU A 15 -2.56 7.36 5.01
N LYS A 16 -2.60 8.08 3.89
CA LYS A 16 -3.86 8.30 3.18
C LYS A 16 -4.42 6.98 2.67
N GLY A 17 -3.56 6.13 2.13
CA GLY A 17 -3.97 4.84 1.64
C GLY A 17 -4.51 3.94 2.74
N GLU A 18 -3.83 3.95 3.88
CA GLU A 18 -4.29 3.16 5.01
C GLU A 18 -5.70 3.59 5.45
N ALA A 19 -5.91 4.88 5.59
CA ALA A 19 -7.21 5.39 6.00
C ALA A 19 -8.31 5.02 4.97
N LEU A 20 -7.97 5.15 3.70
CA LEU A 20 -8.90 4.84 2.63
C LEU A 20 -9.28 3.36 2.62
N LEU A 21 -8.29 2.48 2.73
CA LEU A 21 -8.53 1.04 2.70
C LEU A 21 -9.31 0.59 3.93
N ARG A 22 -8.96 1.11 5.10
CA ARG A 22 -9.69 0.74 6.31
C ARG A 22 -11.13 1.20 6.27
N ARG A 23 -11.38 2.38 5.68
CA ARG A 23 -12.73 2.87 5.50
C ARG A 23 -13.56 1.95 4.62
N ASN A 24 -12.91 1.26 3.71
CA ASN A 24 -13.57 0.34 2.79
C ASN A 24 -13.51 -1.10 3.26
N GLY A 25 -13.21 -1.32 4.52
CA GLY A 25 -13.23 -2.66 5.10
C GLY A 25 -12.02 -3.51 4.79
N ILE A 26 -10.92 -2.91 4.34
CA ILE A 26 -9.70 -3.64 4.02
C ILE A 26 -8.67 -3.38 5.11
N PRO A 27 -8.40 -4.38 5.98
CA PRO A 27 -7.36 -4.22 7.01
C PRO A 27 -6.00 -4.08 6.36
N CYS A 28 -5.24 -3.09 6.81
CA CYS A 28 -3.88 -2.91 6.31
C CYS A 28 -3.06 -2.16 7.34
N LYS A 29 -1.75 -2.16 7.12
CA LYS A 29 -0.82 -1.54 8.05
C LYS A 29 0.29 -0.86 7.27
N VAL A 30 0.68 0.34 7.71
CA VAL A 30 1.82 1.04 7.10
C VAL A 30 3.10 0.34 7.56
N VAL A 31 3.96 0.02 6.60
CA VAL A 31 5.24 -0.62 6.87
C VAL A 31 6.33 0.11 6.12
N LYS A 32 7.57 -0.05 6.58
CA LYS A 32 8.71 0.47 5.86
C LYS A 32 9.14 -0.54 4.80
N THR A 33 9.38 -0.05 3.59
CA THR A 33 9.85 -0.90 2.49
C THR A 33 11.32 -0.64 2.18
N GLU A 34 12.01 0.04 3.09
CA GLU A 34 13.42 0.35 2.94
C GLU A 34 14.22 -0.94 2.75
N GLY A 35 15.02 -0.97 1.70
CA GLY A 35 15.80 -2.16 1.38
C GLY A 35 15.08 -3.15 0.48
N MET A 36 13.79 -2.98 0.24
CA MET A 36 13.03 -3.89 -0.61
C MET A 36 13.07 -3.47 -2.07
N GLU A 37 13.34 -2.21 -2.34
CA GLU A 37 13.54 -1.73 -3.70
C GLU A 37 14.46 -0.52 -3.68
N ASN A 38 15.04 -0.20 -4.84
CA ASN A 38 16.07 0.82 -4.94
C ASN A 38 15.61 2.16 -5.48
N GLU A 39 14.32 2.41 -5.51
CA GLU A 39 13.81 3.60 -6.20
C GLU A 39 13.26 4.67 -5.28
N GLY A 40 13.76 4.72 -4.06
CA GLY A 40 13.40 5.78 -3.15
C GLY A 40 12.08 5.64 -2.43
N CYS A 41 11.34 4.58 -2.70
CA CYS A 41 10.10 4.32 -2.00
C CYS A 41 10.40 3.66 -0.67
N LYS A 42 10.05 4.32 0.42
CA LYS A 42 10.42 3.86 1.75
C LYS A 42 9.25 3.33 2.56
N TYR A 43 8.05 3.48 2.06
CA TYR A 43 6.85 3.11 2.79
C TYR A 43 5.90 2.33 1.93
N GLY A 44 5.08 1.51 2.56
CA GLY A 44 4.09 0.74 1.85
C GLY A 44 2.96 0.33 2.76
N LEU A 45 2.02 -0.38 2.18
CA LEU A 45 0.87 -0.89 2.92
C LEU A 45 0.89 -2.41 2.88
N SER A 46 0.93 -3.02 4.05
CA SER A 46 0.90 -4.46 4.19
C SER A 46 -0.54 -4.91 4.34
N LEU A 47 -0.96 -5.87 3.52
CA LEU A 47 -2.34 -6.34 3.54
C LEU A 47 -2.43 -7.75 2.99
N SER A 48 -3.62 -8.34 3.06
CA SER A 48 -3.86 -9.68 2.58
C SER A 48 -3.69 -9.74 1.06
N SER A 49 -3.06 -10.79 0.56
CA SER A 49 -2.86 -10.98 -0.87
C SER A 49 -4.18 -10.98 -1.64
N SER A 50 -5.23 -11.50 -1.04
CA SER A 50 -6.53 -11.54 -1.70
C SER A 50 -7.16 -10.17 -1.88
N ALA A 51 -6.72 -9.18 -1.11
CA ALA A 51 -7.26 -7.83 -1.20
C ALA A 51 -6.42 -6.89 -2.06
N VAL A 52 -5.24 -7.32 -2.51
CA VAL A 52 -4.30 -6.46 -3.21
C VAL A 52 -4.90 -5.84 -4.48
N LYS A 53 -5.57 -6.64 -5.28
CA LYS A 53 -6.11 -6.16 -6.54
C LYS A 53 -7.15 -5.05 -6.31
N TYR A 54 -8.09 -5.31 -5.42
CA TYR A 54 -9.11 -4.32 -5.10
C TYR A 54 -8.49 -3.08 -4.45
N ALA A 55 -7.55 -3.30 -3.54
CA ALA A 55 -6.88 -2.19 -2.86
C ALA A 55 -6.12 -1.31 -3.85
N SER A 56 -5.38 -1.93 -4.79
CA SER A 56 -4.60 -1.15 -5.76
C SER A 56 -5.50 -0.33 -6.66
N GLU A 57 -6.63 -0.87 -7.07
CA GLU A 57 -7.60 -0.12 -7.88
C GLU A 57 -8.17 1.05 -7.10
N LEU A 58 -8.51 0.82 -5.84
CA LEU A 58 -9.08 1.86 -4.98
C LEU A 58 -8.09 2.99 -4.76
N LEU A 59 -6.83 2.66 -4.51
CA LEU A 59 -5.79 3.66 -4.32
C LEU A 59 -5.59 4.48 -5.59
N SER A 60 -5.52 3.82 -6.74
CA SER A 60 -5.33 4.51 -8.01
C SER A 60 -6.48 5.46 -8.31
N LYS A 61 -7.70 5.03 -8.04
CA LYS A 61 -8.87 5.88 -8.25
C LYS A 61 -8.84 7.14 -7.42
N ASN A 62 -8.16 7.10 -6.29
CA ASN A 62 -8.13 8.22 -5.36
C ASN A 62 -6.82 9.00 -5.45
N GLY A 63 -6.08 8.83 -6.53
CA GLY A 63 -4.90 9.62 -6.80
C GLY A 63 -3.66 9.21 -6.02
N ILE A 64 -3.67 8.03 -5.41
CA ILE A 64 -2.52 7.53 -4.68
C ILE A 64 -1.70 6.67 -5.63
N GLU A 65 -0.54 7.19 -6.00
CA GLU A 65 0.34 6.52 -6.94
C GLU A 65 1.04 5.33 -6.31
N ILE A 66 0.91 4.17 -6.94
CA ILE A 66 1.54 2.94 -6.47
C ILE A 66 2.86 2.76 -7.22
N SER A 67 3.93 2.53 -6.47
CA SER A 67 5.24 2.32 -7.08
C SER A 67 5.43 0.85 -7.47
N LYS A 68 5.16 -0.06 -6.54
CA LYS A 68 5.39 -1.47 -6.80
C LYS A 68 4.54 -2.32 -5.86
N ILE A 69 4.22 -3.53 -6.29
CA ILE A 69 3.47 -4.48 -5.46
C ILE A 69 4.33 -5.71 -5.24
N PHE A 70 4.54 -6.05 -3.97
CA PHE A 70 5.23 -7.26 -3.57
C PHE A 70 4.20 -8.26 -3.08
N SER A 71 4.13 -9.41 -3.69
CA SER A 71 3.15 -10.42 -3.29
C SER A 71 3.77 -11.76 -2.93
#